data_020c1955a450761061d9b7d59504adc3
#
_entry.id   020c1955a450761061d9b7d59504adc3
#
_cell.length_a   1.000
_cell.length_b   1.000
_cell.length_c   1.000
_cell.angle_alpha   90.00
_cell.angle_beta   90.00
_cell.angle_gamma   90.00
#
_symmetry.space_group_name_H-M   'P 1'
#
loop_
_entity.id
_entity.type
_entity.pdbx_description
1 polymer ?
#
loop_
_entity_poly.entity_id
_entity_poly.type
_entity_poly.pdbx_seq_one_letter_code
_entity_poly.pdbx_strand_id
1 'polypeptide(L)'
;MTQYREILRLKSLGFSDRNIAHSCGVSRNTVAKVTKKASEINLSWPLDFDMTDSALEELLFPKDKSATKRRMPDFDYIRKELLRNGVNKKLLWVEYCEECRMNREEPLMYSQFCYYIQKDEEKRRATMHIQRKPGEQTEVDWAGDPAHIIDPDTGEITEAWVFVGVLTYSQYAFVKAYMDEKTNNWIKAHIQMFEFFGGVTPMLVSDNCTTAVNHAKSDWYTTALNSTYHEMAEHYNLAIVPARVRKPKDKPNVEGSVGKISTWITAALRNEQFFSLSELNAAVREKLDVYNARKFQKKECSRLSLFLGEEMPLLAPLPATPFELAEWKQATVQFNYHIAVDRMFYSVPYQ
;
A
#
# COMPACT_ATOMS: atom_id res chain seq x y z
N MET A 1 -32.99 2.62 -1.55
CA MET A 1 -33.66 3.24 -0.40
C MET A 1 -35.16 3.03 -0.53
N THR A 2 -35.84 2.61 0.53
CA THR A 2 -37.30 2.41 0.51
C THR A 2 -37.99 3.77 0.54
N GLN A 3 -38.90 4.04 -0.38
CA GLN A 3 -39.60 5.32 -0.50
C GLN A 3 -40.80 5.37 0.49
N TYR A 4 -40.55 5.49 1.79
CA TYR A 4 -41.57 5.44 2.84
C TYR A 4 -42.63 6.53 2.64
N ARG A 5 -42.22 7.75 2.31
CA ARG A 5 -43.10 8.91 2.06
C ARG A 5 -44.09 8.62 0.93
N GLU A 6 -43.59 8.07 -0.18
CA GLU A 6 -44.42 7.74 -1.36
C GLU A 6 -45.41 6.62 -1.07
N ILE A 7 -45.01 5.61 -0.28
CA ILE A 7 -45.92 4.54 0.18
C ILE A 7 -47.10 5.12 0.96
N LEU A 8 -46.85 6.02 1.94
CA LEU A 8 -47.87 6.65 2.73
C LEU A 8 -48.78 7.58 1.90
N ARG A 9 -48.21 8.33 0.96
CA ARG A 9 -48.96 9.17 0.03
C ARG A 9 -49.92 8.35 -0.82
N LEU A 10 -49.43 7.29 -1.47
CA LEU A 10 -50.26 6.45 -2.32
C LEU A 10 -51.36 5.72 -1.50
N LYS A 11 -51.05 5.35 -0.25
CA LYS A 11 -52.03 4.74 0.66
C LYS A 11 -53.14 5.71 1.01
N SER A 12 -52.84 7.00 1.27
CA SER A 12 -53.86 8.02 1.54
C SER A 12 -54.77 8.30 0.35
N LEU A 13 -54.29 8.08 -0.88
CA LEU A 13 -55.07 8.17 -2.11
C LEU A 13 -55.94 6.92 -2.38
N GLY A 14 -55.95 5.92 -1.48
CA GLY A 14 -56.80 4.73 -1.57
C GLY A 14 -56.24 3.61 -2.47
N PHE A 15 -54.99 3.68 -2.92
CA PHE A 15 -54.43 2.60 -3.73
C PHE A 15 -54.24 1.31 -2.93
N SER A 16 -54.40 0.17 -3.63
CA SER A 16 -54.17 -1.14 -3.05
C SER A 16 -52.67 -1.39 -2.78
N ASP A 17 -52.34 -2.20 -1.77
CA ASP A 17 -50.96 -2.54 -1.43
C ASP A 17 -50.21 -3.19 -2.60
N ARG A 18 -50.91 -3.85 -3.52
CA ARG A 18 -50.35 -4.43 -4.73
C ARG A 18 -49.87 -3.34 -5.72
N ASN A 19 -50.73 -2.33 -5.90
CA ASN A 19 -50.40 -1.21 -6.81
C ASN A 19 -49.29 -0.34 -6.26
N ILE A 20 -49.30 -0.10 -4.94
CA ILE A 20 -48.26 0.64 -4.23
C ILE A 20 -46.93 -0.10 -4.32
N ALA A 21 -46.91 -1.42 -4.10
CA ALA A 21 -45.71 -2.25 -4.20
C ALA A 21 -45.10 -2.18 -5.61
N HIS A 22 -45.93 -2.22 -6.66
CA HIS A 22 -45.50 -2.11 -8.04
C HIS A 22 -44.94 -0.71 -8.36
N SER A 23 -45.65 0.35 -7.92
CA SER A 23 -45.22 1.74 -8.16
C SER A 23 -43.92 2.11 -7.45
N CYS A 24 -43.71 1.66 -6.21
CA CYS A 24 -42.55 1.96 -5.40
C CYS A 24 -41.40 0.94 -5.55
N GLY A 25 -41.54 -0.09 -6.38
CA GLY A 25 -40.51 -1.13 -6.57
C GLY A 25 -40.17 -1.93 -5.30
N VAL A 26 -41.14 -2.12 -4.41
CA VAL A 26 -40.95 -2.81 -3.13
C VAL A 26 -41.89 -4.04 -2.98
N SER A 27 -41.63 -4.89 -1.99
CA SER A 27 -42.50 -6.04 -1.74
C SER A 27 -43.85 -5.61 -1.12
N ARG A 28 -44.92 -6.35 -1.39
CA ARG A 28 -46.23 -6.15 -0.72
C ARG A 28 -46.10 -6.22 0.81
N ASN A 29 -45.26 -7.10 1.31
CA ASN A 29 -44.98 -7.22 2.75
C ASN A 29 -44.36 -5.95 3.31
N THR A 30 -43.51 -5.27 2.53
CA THR A 30 -42.93 -3.98 2.93
C THR A 30 -44.01 -2.91 3.03
N VAL A 31 -44.90 -2.81 2.06
CA VAL A 31 -46.02 -1.87 2.08
C VAL A 31 -46.93 -2.13 3.31
N ALA A 32 -47.32 -3.38 3.53
CA ALA A 32 -48.15 -3.77 4.68
C ALA A 32 -47.48 -3.44 6.04
N LYS A 33 -46.16 -3.67 6.16
CA LYS A 33 -45.43 -3.31 7.39
C LYS A 33 -45.37 -1.79 7.60
N VAL A 34 -45.13 -1.01 6.58
CA VAL A 34 -45.07 0.46 6.65
C VAL A 34 -46.43 1.02 7.04
N THR A 35 -47.49 0.61 6.36
CA THR A 35 -48.88 1.08 6.65
C THR A 35 -49.35 0.69 8.02
N LYS A 36 -49.06 -0.54 8.49
CA LYS A 36 -49.36 -0.99 9.84
C LYS A 36 -48.63 -0.16 10.88
N LYS A 37 -47.35 0.07 10.70
CA LYS A 37 -46.55 0.88 11.64
C LYS A 37 -47.00 2.34 11.66
N ALA A 38 -47.34 2.92 10.53
CA ALA A 38 -47.86 4.28 10.44
C ALA A 38 -49.20 4.39 11.23
N SER A 39 -50.12 3.40 11.09
CA SER A 39 -51.37 3.40 11.87
C SER A 39 -51.16 3.20 13.36
N GLU A 40 -50.16 2.39 13.78
CA GLU A 40 -49.84 2.21 15.20
C GLU A 40 -49.37 3.51 15.89
N ILE A 41 -48.69 4.41 15.14
CA ILE A 41 -48.19 5.70 15.66
C ILE A 41 -49.09 6.89 15.27
N ASN A 42 -50.29 6.63 14.75
CA ASN A 42 -51.24 7.64 14.27
C ASN A 42 -50.63 8.63 13.23
N LEU A 43 -49.72 8.14 12.39
CA LEU A 43 -49.09 8.95 11.34
C LEU A 43 -49.97 8.87 10.08
N SER A 44 -50.49 10.02 9.64
CA SER A 44 -51.31 10.15 8.45
C SER A 44 -50.75 11.16 7.46
N TRP A 45 -51.13 11.02 6.20
CA TRP A 45 -50.83 12.00 5.17
C TRP A 45 -51.79 13.22 5.28
N PRO A 46 -51.33 14.48 5.07
CA PRO A 46 -49.98 14.90 4.69
C PRO A 46 -48.98 14.87 5.84
N LEU A 47 -47.71 14.55 5.52
CA LEU A 47 -46.59 14.63 6.45
C LEU A 47 -46.01 16.05 6.49
N ASP A 48 -45.42 16.43 7.62
CA ASP A 48 -44.74 17.69 7.77
C ASP A 48 -43.64 17.88 6.70
N PHE A 49 -43.49 19.11 6.22
CA PHE A 49 -42.61 19.43 5.12
C PHE A 49 -41.13 19.12 5.45
N ASP A 50 -40.72 19.28 6.71
CA ASP A 50 -39.36 19.06 7.18
C ASP A 50 -39.05 17.58 7.52
N MET A 51 -40.03 16.68 7.43
CA MET A 51 -39.82 15.26 7.71
C MET A 51 -39.09 14.56 6.56
N THR A 52 -37.79 14.28 6.76
CA THR A 52 -36.98 13.55 5.77
C THR A 52 -37.31 12.05 5.77
N ASP A 53 -36.98 11.33 4.68
CA ASP A 53 -37.17 9.86 4.62
C ASP A 53 -36.36 9.13 5.71
N SER A 54 -35.23 9.67 6.14
CA SER A 54 -34.43 9.13 7.24
C SER A 54 -35.11 9.29 8.59
N ALA A 55 -35.72 10.46 8.84
CA ALA A 55 -36.49 10.70 10.06
C ALA A 55 -37.76 9.84 10.11
N LEU A 56 -38.39 9.64 8.95
CA LEU A 56 -39.56 8.78 8.80
C LEU A 56 -39.21 7.30 9.03
N GLU A 57 -38.07 6.85 8.56
CA GLU A 57 -37.55 5.49 8.82
C GLU A 57 -37.30 5.27 10.31
N GLU A 58 -36.69 6.23 10.98
CA GLU A 58 -36.39 6.16 12.41
C GLU A 58 -37.67 6.16 13.28
N LEU A 59 -38.70 6.88 12.82
CA LEU A 59 -40.03 6.95 13.47
C LEU A 59 -40.87 5.66 13.28
N LEU A 60 -40.89 5.13 12.05
CA LEU A 60 -41.64 3.92 11.71
C LEU A 60 -40.99 2.64 12.24
N PHE A 61 -39.64 2.62 12.21
CA PHE A 61 -38.84 1.50 12.61
C PHE A 61 -37.72 1.95 13.55
N PRO A 62 -38.10 2.37 14.78
CA PRO A 62 -37.07 2.76 15.74
C PRO A 62 -36.13 1.58 15.89
N LYS A 63 -34.86 1.80 15.51
CA LYS A 63 -33.81 0.83 15.83
C LYS A 63 -33.83 0.73 17.34
N ASP A 64 -34.28 -0.42 17.84
CA ASP A 64 -34.11 -0.75 19.26
C ASP A 64 -32.63 -0.50 19.56
N LYS A 65 -32.33 0.66 20.12
CA LYS A 65 -31.17 0.87 20.92
C LYS A 65 -31.38 0.10 22.20
N SER A 66 -31.53 -1.24 22.09
CA SER A 66 -31.21 -2.11 23.19
C SER A 66 -29.73 -1.81 23.44
N ALA A 67 -29.51 -0.80 24.29
CA ALA A 67 -28.23 -0.63 24.94
C ALA A 67 -27.88 -2.03 25.42
N THR A 68 -26.95 -2.69 24.77
CA THR A 68 -26.47 -3.98 25.23
C THR A 68 -26.14 -3.72 26.69
N LYS A 69 -26.79 -4.41 27.63
CA LYS A 69 -26.51 -4.36 29.09
C LYS A 69 -25.01 -4.73 29.35
N ARG A 70 -24.29 -5.05 28.29
CA ARG A 70 -22.91 -5.46 28.30
C ARG A 70 -21.99 -4.24 28.28
N ARG A 71 -21.03 -4.27 29.18
CA ARG A 71 -20.02 -3.21 29.27
C ARG A 71 -19.21 -3.11 27.98
N MET A 72 -19.06 -1.93 27.45
CA MET A 72 -18.16 -1.68 26.32
C MET A 72 -16.72 -1.60 26.83
N PRO A 73 -15.75 -2.20 26.10
CA PRO A 73 -14.34 -2.13 26.47
C PRO A 73 -13.78 -0.72 26.32
N ASP A 74 -12.76 -0.42 27.11
CA ASP A 74 -11.97 0.82 26.96
C ASP A 74 -11.02 0.67 25.76
N PHE A 75 -11.41 1.29 24.62
CA PHE A 75 -10.63 1.21 23.39
C PHE A 75 -9.29 1.96 23.47
N ASP A 76 -9.16 3.00 24.33
CA ASP A 76 -7.92 3.75 24.49
C ASP A 76 -6.89 2.93 25.26
N TYR A 77 -7.34 2.24 26.30
CA TYR A 77 -6.52 1.29 27.04
C TYR A 77 -6.06 0.13 26.15
N ILE A 78 -6.98 -0.51 25.47
CA ILE A 78 -6.69 -1.65 24.57
C ILE A 78 -5.63 -1.30 23.54
N ARG A 79 -5.71 -0.12 22.93
CA ARG A 79 -4.72 0.30 21.93
C ARG A 79 -3.35 0.52 22.50
N LYS A 80 -3.26 1.11 23.69
CA LYS A 80 -1.96 1.31 24.36
C LYS A 80 -1.31 -0.02 24.71
N GLU A 81 -2.09 -0.97 25.20
CA GLU A 81 -1.60 -2.28 25.58
C GLU A 81 -1.21 -3.15 24.40
N LEU A 82 -1.95 -3.08 23.27
CA LEU A 82 -1.57 -3.81 22.05
C LEU A 82 -0.22 -3.38 21.45
N LEU A 83 0.34 -2.23 21.86
CA LEU A 83 1.68 -1.79 21.45
C LEU A 83 2.80 -2.47 22.26
N ARG A 84 2.47 -3.15 23.36
CA ARG A 84 3.46 -3.84 24.21
C ARG A 84 3.76 -5.23 23.64
N ASN A 85 5.03 -5.62 23.70
CA ASN A 85 5.46 -6.95 23.26
C ASN A 85 4.74 -8.06 24.07
N GLY A 86 4.21 -9.06 23.37
CA GLY A 86 3.54 -10.21 23.97
C GLY A 86 2.05 -10.01 24.28
N VAL A 87 1.53 -8.77 24.25
CA VAL A 87 0.11 -8.49 24.48
C VAL A 87 -0.68 -8.75 23.20
N ASN A 88 -1.76 -9.51 23.32
CA ASN A 88 -2.65 -9.82 22.20
C ASN A 88 -4.12 -9.61 22.59
N LYS A 89 -5.00 -9.58 21.56
CA LYS A 89 -6.44 -9.35 21.77
C LYS A 89 -7.10 -10.39 22.70
N LYS A 90 -6.57 -11.62 22.75
CA LYS A 90 -7.12 -12.67 23.60
C LYS A 90 -6.82 -12.43 25.08
N LEU A 91 -5.59 -12.01 25.40
CA LEU A 91 -5.20 -11.63 26.76
C LEU A 91 -6.05 -10.47 27.27
N LEU A 92 -6.17 -9.40 26.49
CA LEU A 92 -6.95 -8.21 26.84
C LEU A 92 -8.45 -8.54 27.01
N TRP A 93 -8.97 -9.49 26.24
CA TRP A 93 -10.34 -9.94 26.43
C TRP A 93 -10.53 -10.70 27.75
N VAL A 94 -9.57 -11.51 28.18
CA VAL A 94 -9.61 -12.21 29.49
C VAL A 94 -9.59 -11.18 30.61
N GLU A 95 -8.68 -10.21 30.59
CA GLU A 95 -8.59 -9.12 31.58
C GLU A 95 -9.90 -8.32 31.64
N TYR A 96 -10.45 -7.95 30.48
CA TYR A 96 -11.75 -7.29 30.39
C TYR A 96 -12.89 -8.13 31.01
N CYS A 97 -12.90 -9.45 30.77
CA CYS A 97 -13.90 -10.33 31.41
C CYS A 97 -13.78 -10.40 32.92
N GLU A 98 -12.56 -10.38 33.45
CA GLU A 98 -12.29 -10.36 34.91
C GLU A 98 -12.77 -9.04 35.51
N GLU A 99 -12.47 -7.92 34.87
CA GLU A 99 -12.94 -6.60 35.31
C GLU A 99 -14.47 -6.50 35.32
N CYS A 100 -15.14 -7.02 34.26
CA CYS A 100 -16.61 -7.09 34.21
C CYS A 100 -17.18 -7.92 35.39
N ARG A 101 -16.55 -9.06 35.73
CA ARG A 101 -16.96 -9.89 36.87
C ARG A 101 -16.85 -9.16 38.19
N MET A 102 -15.73 -8.43 38.42
CA MET A 102 -15.54 -7.64 39.62
C MET A 102 -16.62 -6.56 39.78
N ASN A 103 -17.03 -5.95 38.66
CA ASN A 103 -18.04 -4.89 38.63
C ASN A 103 -19.48 -5.40 38.50
N ARG A 104 -19.70 -6.72 38.46
CA ARG A 104 -21.02 -7.36 38.24
C ARG A 104 -21.68 -6.93 36.93
N GLU A 105 -20.90 -6.72 35.89
CA GLU A 105 -21.32 -6.35 34.54
C GLU A 105 -21.24 -7.56 33.60
N GLU A 106 -22.05 -7.58 32.52
CA GLU A 106 -21.99 -8.63 31.51
C GLU A 106 -20.91 -8.33 30.48
N PRO A 107 -19.90 -9.23 30.29
CA PRO A 107 -18.86 -9.05 29.27
C PRO A 107 -19.39 -9.35 27.86
N LEU A 108 -18.73 -8.75 26.86
CA LEU A 108 -18.90 -9.13 25.46
C LEU A 108 -18.25 -10.51 25.21
N MET A 109 -18.84 -11.29 24.31
CA MET A 109 -18.18 -12.47 23.77
C MET A 109 -16.95 -12.07 22.97
N TYR A 110 -15.93 -12.95 22.88
CA TYR A 110 -14.66 -12.66 22.21
C TYR A 110 -14.82 -12.13 20.76
N SER A 111 -15.73 -12.72 19.99
CA SER A 111 -16.02 -12.27 18.63
C SER A 111 -16.58 -10.84 18.59
N GLN A 112 -17.47 -10.50 19.52
CA GLN A 112 -18.04 -9.15 19.64
C GLN A 112 -16.98 -8.14 20.12
N PHE A 113 -16.14 -8.52 21.07
CA PHE A 113 -15.02 -7.72 21.54
C PHE A 113 -14.08 -7.37 20.38
N CYS A 114 -13.65 -8.35 19.58
CA CYS A 114 -12.82 -8.13 18.40
C CYS A 114 -13.54 -7.27 17.34
N TYR A 115 -14.83 -7.47 17.12
CA TYR A 115 -15.63 -6.68 16.18
C TYR A 115 -15.68 -5.20 16.58
N TYR A 116 -15.92 -4.90 17.85
CA TYR A 116 -15.97 -3.51 18.31
C TYR A 116 -14.60 -2.83 18.29
N ILE A 117 -13.52 -3.55 18.59
CA ILE A 117 -12.15 -3.02 18.42
C ILE A 117 -11.90 -2.68 16.96
N GLN A 118 -12.22 -3.58 16.03
CA GLN A 118 -12.05 -3.33 14.59
C GLN A 118 -12.87 -2.12 14.13
N LYS A 119 -14.10 -2.01 14.62
CA LYS A 119 -14.98 -0.88 14.29
C LYS A 119 -14.48 0.46 14.85
N ASP A 120 -13.82 0.48 16.03
CA ASP A 120 -13.17 1.66 16.57
C ASP A 120 -11.91 2.01 15.74
N GLU A 121 -11.10 1.01 15.36
CA GLU A 121 -9.97 1.18 14.46
C GLU A 121 -10.41 1.75 13.10
N GLU A 122 -11.50 1.25 12.51
CA GLU A 122 -12.05 1.75 11.24
C GLU A 122 -12.51 3.20 11.32
N LYS A 123 -13.19 3.60 12.41
CA LYS A 123 -13.63 4.99 12.63
C LYS A 123 -12.45 5.97 12.73
N ARG A 124 -11.32 5.51 13.26
CA ARG A 124 -10.11 6.33 13.46
C ARG A 124 -9.13 6.25 12.31
N ARG A 125 -9.28 5.26 11.43
CA ARG A 125 -8.57 5.19 10.15
C ARG A 125 -9.14 6.23 9.17
N ALA A 126 -9.06 7.50 9.55
CA ALA A 126 -9.06 8.56 8.56
C ALA A 126 -7.77 8.40 7.73
N THR A 127 -7.80 7.55 6.72
CA THR A 127 -6.76 7.46 5.71
C THR A 127 -6.84 8.72 4.90
N MET A 128 -5.94 9.64 5.18
CA MET A 128 -5.73 10.80 4.34
C MET A 128 -5.27 10.29 2.97
N HIS A 129 -6.09 10.47 1.96
CA HIS A 129 -5.73 10.09 0.60
C HIS A 129 -4.68 11.11 0.14
N ILE A 130 -3.41 10.72 0.16
CA ILE A 130 -2.33 11.54 -0.36
C ILE A 130 -2.51 11.57 -1.88
N GLN A 131 -2.90 12.72 -2.41
CA GLN A 131 -2.93 12.92 -3.86
C GLN A 131 -1.49 13.05 -4.33
N ARG A 132 -1.03 12.09 -5.11
CA ARG A 132 0.28 12.11 -5.77
C ARG A 132 0.15 12.81 -7.12
N LYS A 133 1.16 13.60 -7.48
CA LYS A 133 1.24 14.22 -8.79
C LYS A 133 1.96 13.28 -9.76
N PRO A 134 1.54 13.25 -11.03
CA PRO A 134 2.24 12.44 -12.01
C PRO A 134 3.67 12.93 -12.23
N GLY A 135 4.62 12.00 -12.34
CA GLY A 135 6.04 12.28 -12.56
C GLY A 135 6.80 12.88 -11.38
N GLU A 136 6.20 12.97 -10.19
CA GLU A 136 6.80 13.62 -9.02
C GLU A 136 7.78 12.71 -8.26
N GLN A 137 7.45 11.44 -8.11
CA GLN A 137 8.16 10.56 -7.17
C GLN A 137 8.18 9.10 -7.64
N THR A 138 9.36 8.49 -7.53
CA THR A 138 9.56 7.04 -7.61
C THR A 138 9.89 6.49 -6.22
N GLU A 139 9.29 5.39 -5.84
CA GLU A 139 9.60 4.67 -4.62
C GLU A 139 10.30 3.35 -4.97
N VAL A 140 11.35 2.99 -4.25
CA VAL A 140 12.16 1.79 -4.49
C VAL A 140 12.37 0.99 -3.22
N ASP A 141 12.42 -0.34 -3.37
CA ASP A 141 12.66 -1.26 -2.27
C ASP A 141 13.16 -2.62 -2.77
N TRP A 142 13.76 -3.43 -1.88
CA TRP A 142 13.94 -4.86 -2.09
C TRP A 142 12.69 -5.61 -1.63
N ALA A 143 12.25 -6.61 -2.39
CA ALA A 143 11.22 -7.52 -1.91
C ALA A 143 11.78 -8.39 -0.77
N GLY A 144 11.00 -8.57 0.31
CA GLY A 144 11.50 -9.25 1.51
C GLY A 144 11.85 -10.72 1.33
N ASP A 145 11.17 -11.42 0.40
CA ASP A 145 11.42 -12.84 0.13
C ASP A 145 12.21 -12.98 -1.17
N PRO A 146 13.42 -13.59 -1.15
CA PRO A 146 14.22 -13.84 -2.36
C PRO A 146 13.57 -14.90 -3.25
N ALA A 147 13.82 -14.80 -4.55
CA ALA A 147 13.57 -15.88 -5.50
C ALA A 147 14.73 -16.87 -5.48
N HIS A 148 14.54 -18.04 -6.06
CA HIS A 148 15.54 -19.11 -6.05
C HIS A 148 15.96 -19.50 -7.45
N ILE A 149 17.26 -19.76 -7.62
CA ILE A 149 17.87 -20.32 -8.84
C ILE A 149 18.53 -21.62 -8.45
N ILE A 150 18.34 -22.67 -9.25
CA ILE A 150 18.90 -24.00 -9.03
C ILE A 150 20.05 -24.20 -10.02
N ASP A 151 21.23 -24.52 -9.51
CA ASP A 151 22.32 -24.94 -10.37
C ASP A 151 21.99 -26.30 -11.02
N PRO A 152 21.99 -26.41 -12.36
CA PRO A 152 21.57 -27.62 -13.05
C PRO A 152 22.53 -28.82 -12.84
N ASP A 153 23.80 -28.57 -12.53
CA ASP A 153 24.83 -29.59 -12.39
C ASP A 153 24.94 -30.06 -10.92
N THR A 154 24.85 -29.16 -9.97
CA THR A 154 25.05 -29.46 -8.54
C THR A 154 23.77 -29.59 -7.75
N GLY A 155 22.65 -29.03 -8.25
CA GLY A 155 21.39 -28.92 -7.54
C GLY A 155 21.41 -27.88 -6.40
N GLU A 156 22.48 -27.08 -6.29
CA GLU A 156 22.61 -26.04 -5.28
C GLU A 156 21.58 -24.92 -5.52
N ILE A 157 20.92 -24.47 -4.43
CA ILE A 157 19.94 -23.39 -4.50
C ILE A 157 20.62 -22.09 -4.12
N THR A 158 20.59 -21.14 -5.05
CA THR A 158 21.11 -19.78 -4.83
C THR A 158 19.94 -18.78 -4.73
N GLU A 159 20.00 -17.88 -3.76
CA GLU A 159 19.02 -16.82 -3.61
C GLU A 159 19.23 -15.69 -4.62
N ALA A 160 18.13 -15.19 -5.18
CA ALA A 160 18.11 -14.03 -6.05
C ALA A 160 17.19 -12.96 -5.46
N TRP A 161 17.72 -11.79 -5.24
CA TRP A 161 17.06 -10.66 -4.61
C TRP A 161 16.26 -9.85 -5.62
N VAL A 162 15.01 -9.54 -5.29
CA VAL A 162 14.09 -8.89 -6.24
C VAL A 162 13.99 -7.40 -5.92
N PHE A 163 14.52 -6.57 -6.81
CA PHE A 163 14.39 -5.12 -6.76
C PHE A 163 13.02 -4.70 -7.34
N VAL A 164 12.37 -3.75 -6.66
CA VAL A 164 11.07 -3.19 -7.05
C VAL A 164 11.17 -1.67 -7.07
N GLY A 165 10.80 -1.06 -8.20
CA GLY A 165 10.63 0.38 -8.33
C GLY A 165 9.23 0.71 -8.82
N VAL A 166 8.57 1.70 -8.22
CA VAL A 166 7.17 2.05 -8.51
C VAL A 166 7.02 3.56 -8.63
N LEU A 167 6.44 4.00 -9.74
CA LEU A 167 5.98 5.38 -9.90
C LEU A 167 4.72 5.60 -9.06
N THR A 168 4.72 6.60 -8.19
CA THR A 168 3.71 6.74 -7.13
C THR A 168 2.32 7.13 -7.63
N TYR A 169 2.21 7.76 -8.80
CA TYR A 169 0.95 8.18 -9.38
C TYR A 169 0.27 7.05 -10.18
N SER A 170 0.90 6.55 -11.23
CA SER A 170 0.36 5.49 -12.09
C SER A 170 0.40 4.11 -11.45
N GLN A 171 1.25 3.93 -10.42
CA GLN A 171 1.60 2.62 -9.86
C GLN A 171 2.31 1.72 -10.90
N TYR A 172 2.85 2.30 -11.99
CA TYR A 172 3.63 1.58 -12.98
C TYR A 172 4.92 1.09 -12.35
N ALA A 173 5.19 -0.19 -12.48
CA ALA A 173 6.25 -0.85 -11.73
C ALA A 173 7.36 -1.38 -12.63
N PHE A 174 8.59 -1.34 -12.12
CA PHE A 174 9.75 -2.06 -12.59
C PHE A 174 10.13 -3.12 -11.57
N VAL A 175 10.41 -4.35 -12.01
CA VAL A 175 10.81 -5.46 -11.16
C VAL A 175 11.92 -6.25 -11.85
N LYS A 176 12.99 -6.55 -11.13
CA LYS A 176 14.10 -7.36 -11.64
C LYS A 176 14.84 -8.06 -10.50
N ALA A 177 15.30 -9.30 -10.75
CA ALA A 177 16.08 -10.08 -9.81
C ALA A 177 17.60 -9.87 -10.02
N TYR A 178 18.35 -9.92 -8.92
CA TYR A 178 19.81 -9.76 -8.84
C TYR A 178 20.39 -10.82 -7.90
N MET A 179 21.68 -11.14 -8.04
CA MET A 179 22.34 -12.15 -7.23
C MET A 179 22.65 -11.71 -5.79
N ASP A 180 22.64 -10.42 -5.53
CA ASP A 180 22.83 -9.84 -4.18
C ASP A 180 22.24 -8.43 -4.08
N GLU A 181 22.12 -7.94 -2.84
CA GLU A 181 21.63 -6.57 -2.53
C GLU A 181 22.77 -5.54 -2.39
N LYS A 182 24.00 -5.85 -2.85
CA LYS A 182 25.14 -4.95 -2.70
C LYS A 182 24.97 -3.66 -3.49
N THR A 183 25.78 -2.65 -3.14
CA THR A 183 25.76 -1.31 -3.75
C THR A 183 25.81 -1.37 -5.28
N ASN A 184 26.64 -2.26 -5.84
CA ASN A 184 26.77 -2.39 -7.30
C ASN A 184 25.46 -2.80 -7.97
N ASN A 185 24.76 -3.80 -7.41
CA ASN A 185 23.47 -4.24 -7.92
C ASN A 185 22.36 -3.23 -7.61
N TRP A 186 22.44 -2.51 -6.48
CA TRP A 186 21.54 -1.42 -6.15
C TRP A 186 21.60 -0.30 -7.20
N ILE A 187 22.80 0.21 -7.50
CA ILE A 187 23.00 1.24 -8.53
C ILE A 187 22.55 0.74 -9.91
N LYS A 188 22.97 -0.48 -10.29
CA LYS A 188 22.57 -1.09 -11.56
C LYS A 188 21.05 -1.23 -11.70
N ALA A 189 20.37 -1.57 -10.63
CA ALA A 189 18.91 -1.68 -10.60
C ALA A 189 18.24 -0.33 -10.88
N HIS A 190 18.74 0.76 -10.30
CA HIS A 190 18.24 2.11 -10.56
C HIS A 190 18.46 2.54 -12.01
N ILE A 191 19.65 2.34 -12.56
CA ILE A 191 19.96 2.66 -13.96
C ILE A 191 18.97 1.95 -14.89
N GLN A 192 18.79 0.64 -14.71
CA GLN A 192 17.88 -0.17 -15.52
C GLN A 192 16.40 0.20 -15.32
N MET A 193 16.02 0.63 -14.12
CA MET A 193 14.70 1.15 -13.84
C MET A 193 14.44 2.48 -14.59
N PHE A 194 15.39 3.40 -14.58
CA PHE A 194 15.28 4.66 -15.30
C PHE A 194 15.20 4.45 -16.82
N GLU A 195 16.01 3.54 -17.35
CA GLU A 195 15.93 3.11 -18.77
C GLU A 195 14.56 2.52 -19.10
N PHE A 196 14.03 1.68 -18.23
CA PHE A 196 12.72 1.07 -18.38
C PHE A 196 11.56 2.09 -18.37
N PHE A 197 11.63 3.10 -17.52
CA PHE A 197 10.67 4.20 -17.48
C PHE A 197 10.88 5.22 -18.62
N GLY A 198 12.05 5.24 -19.24
CA GLY A 198 12.41 6.21 -20.26
C GLY A 198 12.64 7.62 -19.71
N GLY A 199 12.89 7.74 -18.41
CA GLY A 199 13.13 9.02 -17.73
C GLY A 199 13.20 8.86 -16.22
N VAL A 200 13.36 9.99 -15.52
CA VAL A 200 13.53 10.04 -14.07
C VAL A 200 12.52 11.01 -13.42
N THR A 201 12.11 10.70 -12.20
CA THR A 201 11.34 11.62 -11.35
C THR A 201 12.28 12.49 -10.53
N PRO A 202 11.91 13.73 -10.17
CA PRO A 202 12.75 14.61 -9.35
C PRO A 202 12.98 14.06 -7.93
N MET A 203 12.15 13.18 -7.44
CA MET A 203 12.30 12.53 -6.13
C MET A 203 12.37 11.01 -6.23
N LEU A 204 13.36 10.44 -5.56
CA LEU A 204 13.54 9.01 -5.38
C LEU A 204 13.47 8.68 -3.89
N VAL A 205 12.48 7.92 -3.49
CA VAL A 205 12.30 7.49 -2.09
C VAL A 205 12.78 6.06 -1.94
N SER A 206 13.85 5.89 -1.17
CA SER A 206 14.40 4.57 -0.81
C SER A 206 14.14 4.24 0.66
N ASP A 207 14.19 2.95 1.02
CA ASP A 207 14.27 2.59 2.44
C ASP A 207 15.65 2.91 3.02
N ASN A 208 15.72 2.97 4.37
CA ASN A 208 16.98 3.10 5.10
C ASN A 208 17.76 1.77 5.11
N CYS A 209 17.95 1.15 3.94
CA CYS A 209 18.82 -0.01 3.82
C CYS A 209 20.29 0.41 3.92
N THR A 210 21.15 -0.47 4.42
CA THR A 210 22.59 -0.21 4.57
C THR A 210 23.28 0.13 3.25
N THR A 211 22.70 -0.30 2.14
CA THR A 211 23.20 -0.03 0.78
C THR A 211 22.94 1.40 0.34
N ALA A 212 21.83 2.00 0.78
CA ALA A 212 21.47 3.38 0.46
C ALA A 212 22.06 4.39 1.47
N VAL A 213 22.29 3.95 2.71
CA VAL A 213 22.62 4.84 3.83
C VAL A 213 23.76 4.29 4.68
N ASN A 214 24.82 5.06 4.85
CA ASN A 214 25.97 4.66 5.66
C ASN A 214 25.69 4.62 7.17
N HIS A 215 24.79 5.48 7.66
CA HIS A 215 24.36 5.53 9.06
C HIS A 215 22.90 5.95 9.16
N ALA A 216 22.03 5.02 9.54
CA ALA A 216 20.66 5.34 9.91
C ALA A 216 20.65 5.95 11.31
N LYS A 217 20.57 7.29 11.44
CA LYS A 217 20.33 7.95 12.71
C LYS A 217 18.83 8.16 12.92
N SER A 218 18.40 8.08 14.20
CA SER A 218 17.00 8.27 14.59
C SER A 218 16.45 9.67 14.34
N ASP A 219 17.32 10.66 14.09
CA ASP A 219 16.94 12.05 13.88
C ASP A 219 16.98 12.43 12.39
N TRP A 220 15.96 13.15 11.98
CA TRP A 220 15.63 13.51 10.60
C TRP A 220 16.73 14.23 9.80
N TYR A 221 17.71 14.81 10.46
CA TYR A 221 18.65 15.74 9.83
C TYR A 221 20.02 15.17 9.42
N THR A 222 20.31 13.87 9.61
CA THR A 222 21.67 13.35 9.43
C THR A 222 21.80 11.94 8.86
N THR A 223 20.93 11.57 7.94
CA THR A 223 21.14 10.32 7.19
C THR A 223 22.21 10.54 6.13
N ALA A 224 23.42 10.02 6.35
CA ALA A 224 24.50 10.08 5.36
C ALA A 224 24.24 9.02 4.28
N LEU A 225 23.94 9.47 3.06
CA LEU A 225 23.84 8.60 1.88
C LEU A 225 25.21 7.98 1.55
N ASN A 226 25.18 6.80 0.94
CA ASN A 226 26.36 6.22 0.32
C ASN A 226 26.87 7.17 -0.77
N SER A 227 28.19 7.47 -0.81
CA SER A 227 28.79 8.42 -1.77
C SER A 227 28.45 8.09 -3.23
N THR A 228 28.57 6.83 -3.61
CA THR A 228 28.24 6.37 -4.97
C THR A 228 26.77 6.54 -5.32
N TYR A 229 25.88 6.36 -4.33
CA TYR A 229 24.45 6.59 -4.53
C TYR A 229 24.13 8.07 -4.68
N HIS A 230 24.87 8.92 -3.98
CA HIS A 230 24.79 10.38 -4.14
C HIS A 230 25.27 10.83 -5.52
N GLU A 231 26.43 10.33 -5.97
CA GLU A 231 26.96 10.61 -7.31
C GLU A 231 25.99 10.20 -8.43
N MET A 232 25.32 9.04 -8.28
CA MET A 232 24.26 8.63 -9.20
C MET A 232 23.09 9.63 -9.19
N ALA A 233 22.66 10.09 -8.01
CA ALA A 233 21.58 11.05 -7.90
C ALA A 233 21.92 12.40 -8.56
N GLU A 234 23.16 12.87 -8.41
CA GLU A 234 23.65 14.07 -9.09
C GLU A 234 23.68 13.89 -10.61
N HIS A 235 24.17 12.73 -11.10
CA HIS A 235 24.20 12.41 -12.52
C HIS A 235 22.82 12.44 -13.18
N TYR A 236 21.80 11.90 -12.51
CA TYR A 236 20.41 11.90 -13.00
C TYR A 236 19.61 13.14 -12.57
N ASN A 237 20.23 14.08 -11.86
CA ASN A 237 19.61 15.31 -11.36
C ASN A 237 18.32 15.06 -10.56
N LEU A 238 18.36 14.13 -9.62
CA LEU A 238 17.26 13.76 -8.74
C LEU A 238 17.64 13.90 -7.26
N ALA A 239 16.65 14.04 -6.38
CA ALA A 239 16.83 14.06 -4.94
C ALA A 239 16.48 12.70 -4.33
N ILE A 240 17.41 12.11 -3.57
CA ILE A 240 17.13 10.92 -2.77
C ILE A 240 16.54 11.36 -1.44
N VAL A 241 15.36 10.84 -1.12
CA VAL A 241 14.63 11.10 0.12
C VAL A 241 14.50 9.78 0.89
N PRO A 242 15.39 9.48 1.84
CA PRO A 242 15.28 8.26 2.65
C PRO A 242 13.99 8.29 3.49
N ALA A 243 13.27 7.19 3.53
CA ALA A 243 12.12 7.04 4.40
C ALA A 243 12.54 7.11 5.88
N ARG A 244 11.69 7.71 6.73
CA ARG A 244 11.99 7.83 8.16
C ARG A 244 11.99 6.47 8.85
N VAL A 245 12.97 6.24 9.71
CA VAL A 245 13.09 5.00 10.49
C VAL A 245 11.84 4.78 11.35
N ARG A 246 11.28 3.58 11.32
CA ARG A 246 10.10 3.15 12.09
C ARG A 246 8.80 3.93 11.86
N LYS A 247 8.64 4.55 10.69
CA LYS A 247 7.36 5.18 10.30
C LYS A 247 6.83 4.59 8.99
N PRO A 248 6.20 3.42 9.02
CA PRO A 248 5.68 2.75 7.81
C PRO A 248 4.66 3.59 7.04
N LYS A 249 4.07 4.62 7.68
CA LYS A 249 3.14 5.55 7.02
C LYS A 249 3.80 6.49 6.00
N ASP A 250 5.11 6.56 5.94
CA ASP A 250 5.84 7.42 5.00
C ASP A 250 5.94 6.79 3.59
N LYS A 251 5.78 5.46 3.48
CA LYS A 251 5.81 4.68 2.23
C LYS A 251 4.51 3.87 2.00
N PRO A 252 3.31 4.47 2.04
CA PRO A 252 2.08 3.70 1.94
C PRO A 252 1.90 3.03 0.57
N ASN A 253 2.56 3.52 -0.48
CA ASN A 253 2.43 3.00 -1.83
C ASN A 253 3.41 1.84 -2.10
N VAL A 254 4.67 1.93 -1.67
CA VAL A 254 5.65 0.85 -1.88
C VAL A 254 5.31 -0.36 -1.03
N GLU A 255 5.07 -0.23 0.28
CA GLU A 255 4.69 -1.37 1.12
C GLU A 255 3.44 -2.06 0.58
N GLY A 256 2.42 -1.28 0.18
CA GLY A 256 1.22 -1.83 -0.46
C GLY A 256 1.46 -2.36 -1.88
N SER A 257 2.44 -1.83 -2.62
CA SER A 257 2.78 -2.25 -3.99
C SER A 257 3.76 -3.41 -3.99
N VAL A 258 4.78 -3.40 -3.13
CA VAL A 258 5.72 -4.53 -2.95
C VAL A 258 4.96 -5.79 -2.54
N GLY A 259 4.04 -5.71 -1.57
CA GLY A 259 3.20 -6.84 -1.20
C GLY A 259 2.33 -7.37 -2.35
N LYS A 260 1.77 -6.48 -3.18
CA LYS A 260 1.03 -6.88 -4.39
C LYS A 260 1.95 -7.46 -5.46
N ILE A 261 3.11 -6.85 -5.69
CA ILE A 261 4.12 -7.31 -6.65
C ILE A 261 4.65 -8.67 -6.22
N SER A 262 5.01 -8.86 -4.94
CA SER A 262 5.40 -10.16 -4.40
C SER A 262 4.31 -11.22 -4.64
N THR A 263 3.02 -10.88 -4.46
CA THR A 263 1.92 -11.81 -4.72
C THR A 263 1.75 -12.12 -6.21
N TRP A 264 1.74 -11.10 -7.07
CA TRP A 264 1.37 -11.26 -8.48
C TRP A 264 2.54 -11.62 -9.41
N ILE A 265 3.78 -11.43 -8.96
CA ILE A 265 5.00 -11.72 -9.71
C ILE A 265 5.76 -12.84 -9.01
N THR A 266 6.35 -12.61 -7.84
CA THR A 266 7.23 -13.57 -7.17
C THR A 266 6.48 -14.84 -6.74
N ALA A 267 5.37 -14.69 -6.01
CA ALA A 267 4.60 -15.83 -5.54
C ALA A 267 3.88 -16.59 -6.70
N ALA A 268 3.58 -15.91 -7.81
CA ALA A 268 3.03 -16.56 -9.00
C ALA A 268 4.03 -17.53 -9.65
N LEU A 269 5.33 -17.28 -9.49
CA LEU A 269 6.42 -18.11 -10.02
C LEU A 269 6.87 -19.23 -9.05
N ARG A 270 6.27 -19.35 -7.86
CA ARG A 270 6.71 -20.27 -6.79
C ARG A 270 6.81 -21.76 -7.18
N ASN A 271 6.07 -22.18 -8.20
CA ASN A 271 6.06 -23.57 -8.68
C ASN A 271 6.94 -23.77 -9.92
N GLU A 272 7.58 -22.70 -10.40
CA GLU A 272 8.49 -22.74 -11.54
C GLU A 272 9.92 -22.90 -11.03
N GLN A 273 10.75 -23.62 -11.78
CA GLN A 273 12.17 -23.80 -11.47
C GLN A 273 13.01 -23.04 -12.50
N PHE A 274 13.99 -22.32 -12.02
CA PHE A 274 14.87 -21.50 -12.85
C PHE A 274 16.32 -21.96 -12.67
N PHE A 275 17.00 -22.14 -13.77
CA PHE A 275 18.39 -22.59 -13.79
C PHE A 275 19.39 -21.45 -14.10
N SER A 276 18.89 -20.28 -14.34
CA SER A 276 19.71 -19.08 -14.52
C SER A 276 18.98 -17.81 -14.09
N LEU A 277 19.75 -16.76 -13.73
CA LEU A 277 19.22 -15.44 -13.46
C LEU A 277 18.50 -14.84 -14.68
N SER A 278 18.94 -15.20 -15.89
CA SER A 278 18.33 -14.77 -17.15
C SER A 278 16.92 -15.34 -17.33
N GLU A 279 16.74 -16.64 -17.09
CA GLU A 279 15.42 -17.29 -17.13
C GLU A 279 14.46 -16.71 -16.10
N LEU A 280 14.92 -16.58 -14.85
CA LEU A 280 14.13 -15.95 -13.79
C LEU A 280 13.69 -14.54 -14.20
N ASN A 281 14.60 -13.72 -14.71
CA ASN A 281 14.28 -12.35 -15.12
C ASN A 281 13.36 -12.30 -16.35
N ALA A 282 13.43 -13.26 -17.26
CA ALA A 282 12.49 -13.35 -18.37
C ALA A 282 11.06 -13.65 -17.87
N ALA A 283 10.92 -14.61 -16.95
CA ALA A 283 9.64 -14.94 -16.33
C ALA A 283 9.08 -13.78 -15.49
N VAL A 284 9.93 -13.11 -14.69
CA VAL A 284 9.56 -11.91 -13.92
C VAL A 284 9.05 -10.82 -14.87
N ARG A 285 9.71 -10.60 -16.01
CA ARG A 285 9.33 -9.60 -16.99
C ARG A 285 7.95 -9.90 -17.61
N GLU A 286 7.68 -11.14 -17.97
CA GLU A 286 6.37 -11.55 -18.49
C GLU A 286 5.26 -11.26 -17.49
N LYS A 287 5.42 -11.66 -16.21
CA LYS A 287 4.44 -11.38 -15.15
C LYS A 287 4.29 -9.88 -14.89
N LEU A 288 5.39 -9.11 -14.95
CA LEU A 288 5.37 -7.65 -14.79
C LEU A 288 4.58 -6.96 -15.91
N ASP A 289 4.74 -7.37 -17.15
CA ASP A 289 4.01 -6.80 -18.28
C ASP A 289 2.49 -7.04 -18.11
N VAL A 290 2.09 -8.25 -17.71
CA VAL A 290 0.70 -8.56 -17.37
C VAL A 290 0.19 -7.72 -16.19
N TYR A 291 1.01 -7.54 -15.13
CA TYR A 291 0.66 -6.74 -13.96
C TYR A 291 0.45 -5.27 -14.32
N ASN A 292 1.34 -4.69 -15.12
CA ASN A 292 1.27 -3.30 -15.55
C ASN A 292 0.10 -3.04 -16.53
N ALA A 293 -0.23 -3.98 -17.39
CA ALA A 293 -1.34 -3.89 -18.33
C ALA A 293 -2.71 -4.13 -17.69
N ARG A 294 -2.76 -4.75 -16.50
CA ARG A 294 -4.01 -5.09 -15.82
C ARG A 294 -4.76 -3.84 -15.37
N LYS A 295 -6.06 -3.77 -15.67
CA LYS A 295 -6.96 -2.69 -15.24
C LYS A 295 -7.09 -2.64 -13.71
N PHE A 296 -7.24 -1.46 -13.16
CA PHE A 296 -7.59 -1.28 -11.76
C PHE A 296 -9.02 -1.77 -11.48
N GLN A 297 -9.28 -2.26 -10.26
CA GLN A 297 -10.61 -2.75 -9.88
C GLN A 297 -11.70 -1.67 -9.91
N LYS A 298 -11.33 -0.41 -9.65
CA LYS A 298 -12.29 0.71 -9.51
C LYS A 298 -12.15 1.78 -10.59
N LYS A 299 -11.28 1.57 -11.59
CA LYS A 299 -11.02 2.51 -12.68
C LYS A 299 -10.94 1.74 -13.99
N GLU A 300 -11.34 2.35 -15.09
CA GLU A 300 -11.25 1.72 -16.42
C GLU A 300 -9.84 1.73 -17.02
N CYS A 301 -8.90 2.43 -16.39
CA CYS A 301 -7.51 2.52 -16.81
C CYS A 301 -6.63 1.42 -16.17
N SER A 302 -5.48 1.17 -16.80
CA SER A 302 -4.41 0.32 -16.27
C SER A 302 -3.24 1.19 -15.79
N ARG A 303 -2.25 0.57 -15.12
CA ARG A 303 -1.01 1.23 -14.74
C ARG A 303 -0.27 1.75 -15.97
N LEU A 304 -0.15 0.90 -16.98
CA LEU A 304 0.49 1.24 -18.25
C LEU A 304 -0.22 2.40 -18.96
N SER A 305 -1.56 2.41 -19.01
CA SER A 305 -2.27 3.50 -19.69
C SER A 305 -2.15 4.83 -18.97
N LEU A 306 -2.15 4.84 -17.61
CA LEU A 306 -1.89 6.05 -16.83
C LEU A 306 -0.44 6.54 -17.01
N PHE A 307 0.51 5.61 -17.00
CA PHE A 307 1.91 5.93 -17.21
C PHE A 307 2.12 6.60 -18.57
N LEU A 308 1.70 5.96 -19.65
CA LEU A 308 1.90 6.48 -21.01
C LEU A 308 1.17 7.80 -21.27
N GLY A 309 -0.05 7.95 -20.73
CA GLY A 309 -0.89 9.12 -20.99
C GLY A 309 -0.57 10.34 -20.13
N GLU A 310 -0.21 10.14 -18.89
CA GLU A 310 -0.15 11.23 -17.91
C GLU A 310 1.23 11.39 -17.24
N GLU A 311 1.98 10.31 -17.03
CA GLU A 311 3.20 10.35 -16.20
C GLU A 311 4.49 10.39 -17.03
N MET A 312 4.59 9.56 -18.07
CA MET A 312 5.77 9.50 -18.93
C MET A 312 6.17 10.86 -19.55
N PRO A 313 5.23 11.70 -20.04
CA PRO A 313 5.58 13.02 -20.60
C PRO A 313 6.17 14.01 -19.59
N LEU A 314 6.02 13.75 -18.29
CA LEU A 314 6.47 14.60 -17.20
C LEU A 314 7.79 14.15 -16.58
N LEU A 315 8.28 12.96 -16.97
CA LEU A 315 9.61 12.51 -16.53
C LEU A 315 10.72 13.35 -17.14
N ALA A 316 11.75 13.64 -16.35
CA ALA A 316 12.95 14.28 -16.87
C ALA A 316 13.68 13.31 -17.83
N PRO A 317 14.24 13.81 -18.96
CA PRO A 317 14.93 12.96 -19.90
C PRO A 317 16.16 12.33 -19.28
N LEU A 318 16.53 11.14 -19.77
CA LEU A 318 17.77 10.49 -19.37
C LEU A 318 18.97 11.28 -19.88
N PRO A 319 20.10 11.31 -19.13
CA PRO A 319 21.35 11.86 -19.61
C PRO A 319 21.84 11.09 -20.84
N ALA A 320 22.71 11.74 -21.65
CA ALA A 320 23.23 11.16 -22.91
C ALA A 320 24.02 9.86 -22.68
N THR A 321 24.66 9.73 -21.52
CA THR A 321 25.39 8.52 -21.11
C THR A 321 24.78 8.00 -19.80
N PRO A 322 24.62 6.69 -19.64
CA PRO A 322 24.19 6.13 -18.35
C PRO A 322 25.29 6.38 -17.30
N PHE A 323 24.88 6.36 -16.02
CA PHE A 323 25.82 6.46 -14.91
C PHE A 323 26.75 5.24 -14.93
N GLU A 324 28.06 5.48 -14.88
CA GLU A 324 29.07 4.44 -14.75
C GLU A 324 29.56 4.33 -13.31
N LEU A 325 29.53 3.10 -12.78
CA LEU A 325 30.02 2.83 -11.44
C LEU A 325 31.55 2.91 -11.46
N ALA A 326 32.09 3.94 -10.81
CA ALA A 326 33.53 4.14 -10.68
C ALA A 326 33.99 3.83 -9.25
N GLU A 327 35.12 3.17 -9.14
CA GLU A 327 35.86 2.99 -7.89
C GLU A 327 37.02 3.96 -7.81
N TRP A 328 36.97 4.88 -6.86
CA TRP A 328 38.03 5.85 -6.64
C TRP A 328 39.13 5.24 -5.77
N LYS A 329 40.34 5.11 -6.32
CA LYS A 329 41.52 4.62 -5.61
C LYS A 329 42.56 5.70 -5.53
N GLN A 330 43.17 5.93 -4.36
CA GLN A 330 44.33 6.76 -4.20
C GLN A 330 45.58 5.91 -4.45
N ALA A 331 46.46 6.38 -5.33
CA ALA A 331 47.73 5.72 -5.59
C ALA A 331 48.86 6.74 -5.56
N THR A 332 50.02 6.33 -5.05
CA THR A 332 51.22 7.18 -5.04
C THR A 332 51.93 7.07 -6.40
N VAL A 333 52.23 8.21 -6.99
CA VAL A 333 53.04 8.26 -8.22
C VAL A 333 54.46 7.85 -7.90
N GLN A 334 54.96 6.83 -8.56
CA GLN A 334 56.34 6.36 -8.43
C GLN A 334 57.33 7.25 -9.21
N PHE A 335 58.61 7.16 -8.90
CA PHE A 335 59.65 7.95 -9.58
C PHE A 335 59.73 7.74 -11.10
N ASN A 336 59.20 6.64 -11.60
CA ASN A 336 59.10 6.33 -13.03
C ASN A 336 57.78 6.81 -13.67
N TYR A 337 57.06 7.72 -13.00
CA TYR A 337 55.77 8.28 -13.47
C TYR A 337 54.65 7.23 -13.68
N HIS A 338 54.70 6.15 -12.93
CA HIS A 338 53.61 5.15 -12.92
C HIS A 338 52.90 5.13 -11.58
N ILE A 339 51.63 4.79 -11.63
CA ILE A 339 50.83 4.40 -10.48
C ILE A 339 50.56 2.90 -10.56
N ALA A 340 50.53 2.22 -9.42
CA ALA A 340 50.15 0.82 -9.33
C ALA A 340 48.69 0.73 -8.86
N VAL A 341 47.80 0.16 -9.69
CA VAL A 341 46.42 -0.11 -9.37
C VAL A 341 46.15 -1.57 -9.72
N ASP A 342 45.63 -2.35 -8.76
CA ASP A 342 45.29 -3.76 -8.93
C ASP A 342 46.40 -4.62 -9.54
N ARG A 343 47.65 -4.38 -9.12
CA ARG A 343 48.87 -5.02 -9.62
C ARG A 343 49.24 -4.68 -11.08
N MET A 344 48.58 -3.69 -11.68
CA MET A 344 48.92 -3.14 -12.98
C MET A 344 49.52 -1.76 -12.83
N PHE A 345 50.44 -1.39 -13.77
CA PHE A 345 51.08 -0.08 -13.81
C PHE A 345 50.49 0.78 -14.92
N TYR A 346 50.07 1.97 -14.54
CA TYR A 346 49.54 2.97 -15.46
C TYR A 346 50.44 4.20 -15.46
N SER A 347 50.81 4.67 -16.66
CA SER A 347 51.52 5.92 -16.78
C SER A 347 50.64 7.12 -16.46
N VAL A 348 51.19 8.09 -15.75
CA VAL A 348 50.51 9.36 -15.46
C VAL A 348 51.20 10.47 -16.23
N PRO A 349 50.47 11.53 -16.65
CA PRO A 349 51.09 12.68 -17.32
C PRO A 349 52.14 13.30 -16.42
N TYR A 350 53.29 13.62 -17.03
CA TYR A 350 54.30 14.44 -16.41
C TYR A 350 53.87 15.91 -16.54
N GLN A 351 53.77 16.60 -15.41
CA GLN A 351 53.59 18.05 -15.34
C GLN A 351 54.86 18.70 -14.79
#